data_5b9d6d0be113e1d6864ddb4fe47d368e
#
_entry.id   5b9d6d0be113e1d6864ddb4fe47d368e
#
_cell.length_a   1.000
_cell.length_b   1.000
_cell.length_c   1.000
_cell.angle_alpha   90.00
_cell.angle_beta   90.00
_cell.angle_gamma   90.00
#
_symmetry.space_group_name_H-M   'P 1'
#
loop_
_entity.id
_entity.type
_entity.pdbx_description
1 polymer ?
#
loop_
_entity_poly.entity_id
_entity_poly.type
_entity_poly.pdbx_seq_one_letter_code
_entity_poly.pdbx_strand_id
1 'polypeptide(L)'
;MRFPPAFLDEIRDRVPISSVIGQRVAWDRKKTNAPRGDYWACCPFHGEKSPSFHCEDKKGRYHCFGCSVSGDHFKFLTELDGMSFPEAVEKIADMAGVPMPVRDAQEERREKERASLTDVMEMATAFFQERLQGPEGAKARAYLRDRGLTPATQQSFRLGYAPDSRNALKEHLAAKGVPKADIEACGLVRHGDDVPVSYDWFRDRIMFPIPDSRGKIIAFGGRALAADALAKYMNSPDTEIFHKGNVLYNFARARQALGKGALAKGGTVIAVEGYMDVIALAQAGFENVVAPLGTALTENQLELLWRMAGEPVLCFDGDQAGLKAAWRAADMALPAVQAGRSVRFALLPEGKDPDDLVKADGPDAFRAVLAEARPLADLLWVRETAGGIFDTPER
;
A
#
# COMPACT_ATOMS: atom_id res chain seq x y z
N MET A 1 -3.64 -0.15 -16.47
CA MET A 1 -4.26 0.41 -17.69
C MET A 1 -5.20 1.52 -17.29
N ARG A 2 -5.05 2.72 -17.86
CA ARG A 2 -5.89 3.89 -17.55
C ARG A 2 -6.69 4.21 -18.81
N PHE A 3 -8.01 4.03 -18.76
CA PHE A 3 -8.88 4.40 -19.89
C PHE A 3 -9.19 5.89 -19.84
N PRO A 4 -9.33 6.57 -21.01
CA PRO A 4 -9.75 7.96 -21.04
C PRO A 4 -11.11 8.14 -20.37
N PRO A 5 -11.29 9.16 -19.51
CA PRO A 5 -12.60 9.40 -18.85
C PRO A 5 -13.75 9.53 -19.85
N ALA A 6 -13.54 10.25 -20.95
CA ALA A 6 -14.55 10.41 -22.01
C ALA A 6 -15.00 9.08 -22.64
N PHE A 7 -14.09 8.11 -22.80
CA PHE A 7 -14.43 6.78 -23.28
C PHE A 7 -15.26 6.00 -22.24
N LEU A 8 -14.89 6.07 -20.96
CA LEU A 8 -15.66 5.42 -19.89
C LEU A 8 -17.06 6.01 -19.76
N ASP A 9 -17.19 7.31 -19.92
CA ASP A 9 -18.48 7.99 -19.92
C ASP A 9 -19.33 7.59 -21.15
N GLU A 10 -18.73 7.58 -22.34
CA GLU A 10 -19.41 7.17 -23.58
C GLU A 10 -19.98 5.75 -23.49
N ILE A 11 -19.20 4.76 -23.06
CA ILE A 11 -19.70 3.38 -22.96
C ILE A 11 -20.76 3.22 -21.87
N ARG A 12 -20.66 4.02 -20.80
CA ARG A 12 -21.64 4.06 -19.71
C ARG A 12 -22.98 4.64 -20.16
N ASP A 13 -22.93 5.72 -20.94
CA ASP A 13 -24.14 6.40 -21.43
C ASP A 13 -24.90 5.58 -22.48
N ARG A 14 -24.17 4.75 -23.25
CA ARG A 14 -24.77 3.88 -24.28
C ARG A 14 -25.42 2.61 -23.76
N VAL A 15 -25.01 2.14 -22.57
CA VAL A 15 -25.49 0.89 -21.98
C VAL A 15 -26.33 1.18 -20.74
N PRO A 16 -27.65 0.97 -20.76
CA PRO A 16 -28.45 1.08 -19.53
C PRO A 16 -27.92 0.14 -18.45
N ILE A 17 -27.73 0.65 -17.24
CA ILE A 17 -27.18 -0.17 -16.13
C ILE A 17 -28.10 -1.35 -15.83
N SER A 18 -29.40 -1.20 -16.02
CA SER A 18 -30.38 -2.29 -15.88
C SER A 18 -30.12 -3.47 -16.81
N SER A 19 -29.57 -3.25 -18.02
CA SER A 19 -29.23 -4.31 -18.96
C SER A 19 -28.02 -5.14 -18.52
N VAL A 20 -27.09 -4.52 -17.80
CA VAL A 20 -25.93 -5.21 -17.20
C VAL A 20 -26.36 -6.02 -15.97
N ILE A 21 -27.08 -5.37 -15.06
CA ILE A 21 -27.53 -5.97 -13.81
C ILE A 21 -28.57 -7.07 -14.06
N GLY A 22 -29.47 -6.87 -15.02
CA GLY A 22 -30.51 -7.84 -15.38
C GLY A 22 -30.00 -9.19 -15.89
N GLN A 23 -28.71 -9.28 -16.25
CA GLN A 23 -28.06 -10.56 -16.54
C GLN A 23 -27.82 -11.41 -15.27
N ARG A 24 -27.95 -10.83 -14.10
CA ARG A 24 -27.64 -11.48 -12.79
C ARG A 24 -28.82 -11.51 -11.83
N VAL A 25 -29.81 -10.65 -12.02
CA VAL A 25 -30.98 -10.53 -11.13
C VAL A 25 -32.29 -10.61 -11.91
N ALA A 26 -33.33 -11.12 -11.25
CA ALA A 26 -34.70 -11.03 -11.76
C ALA A 26 -35.37 -9.79 -11.20
N TRP A 27 -35.87 -8.92 -12.09
CA TRP A 27 -36.56 -7.68 -11.68
C TRP A 27 -37.93 -7.97 -11.04
N ASP A 28 -38.21 -7.33 -9.92
CA ASP A 28 -39.49 -7.41 -9.26
C ASP A 28 -40.56 -6.70 -10.09
N ARG A 29 -41.59 -7.44 -10.52
CA ARG A 29 -42.63 -6.92 -11.42
C ARG A 29 -43.53 -5.85 -10.78
N LYS A 30 -43.67 -5.82 -9.45
CA LYS A 30 -44.55 -4.90 -8.75
C LYS A 30 -43.88 -3.56 -8.44
N LYS A 31 -42.56 -3.58 -8.14
CA LYS A 31 -41.82 -2.38 -7.80
C LYS A 31 -41.13 -1.72 -9.00
N THR A 32 -40.85 -2.47 -10.05
CA THR A 32 -40.13 -1.96 -11.24
C THR A 32 -41.03 -1.10 -12.11
N ASN A 33 -40.52 0.05 -12.56
CA ASN A 33 -41.14 0.93 -13.55
C ASN A 33 -40.16 1.09 -14.75
N ALA A 34 -40.15 0.08 -15.61
CA ALA A 34 -39.27 0.04 -16.78
C ALA A 34 -39.36 1.25 -17.71
N PRO A 35 -40.56 1.84 -18.01
CA PRO A 35 -40.65 3.05 -18.81
C PRO A 35 -39.95 4.27 -18.21
N ARG A 36 -39.70 4.28 -16.90
CA ARG A 36 -38.96 5.35 -16.21
C ARG A 36 -37.50 5.02 -16.02
N GLY A 37 -37.05 3.78 -16.36
CA GLY A 37 -35.71 3.29 -16.09
C GLY A 37 -35.46 3.01 -14.61
N ASP A 38 -36.51 2.64 -13.86
CA ASP A 38 -36.48 2.41 -12.41
C ASP A 38 -36.75 0.92 -12.14
N TYR A 39 -35.74 0.22 -11.62
CA TYR A 39 -35.72 -1.23 -11.49
C TYR A 39 -35.43 -1.67 -10.05
N TRP A 40 -36.18 -2.67 -9.58
CA TRP A 40 -36.02 -3.23 -8.25
C TRP A 40 -35.84 -4.74 -8.30
N ALA A 41 -34.96 -5.26 -7.45
CA ALA A 41 -34.68 -6.69 -7.34
C ALA A 41 -34.28 -7.08 -5.90
N CYS A 42 -34.23 -8.38 -5.61
CA CYS A 42 -33.49 -8.88 -4.47
C CYS A 42 -32.00 -8.69 -4.72
N CYS A 43 -31.27 -8.28 -3.69
CA CYS A 43 -29.86 -7.91 -3.81
C CYS A 43 -28.98 -9.13 -4.10
N PRO A 44 -28.12 -9.09 -5.14
CA PRO A 44 -27.22 -10.21 -5.44
C PRO A 44 -25.99 -10.27 -4.53
N PHE A 45 -25.73 -9.24 -3.72
CA PHE A 45 -24.58 -9.16 -2.81
C PHE A 45 -24.88 -9.69 -1.41
N HIS A 46 -26.16 -9.76 -1.02
CA HIS A 46 -26.57 -10.40 0.23
C HIS A 46 -27.90 -11.14 0.01
N GLY A 47 -28.10 -12.23 0.72
CA GLY A 47 -29.32 -13.03 0.60
C GLY A 47 -30.52 -12.32 1.24
N GLU A 48 -31.57 -12.04 0.45
CA GLU A 48 -32.81 -11.47 0.96
C GLU A 48 -34.03 -12.02 0.23
N LYS A 49 -35.22 -11.89 0.87
CA LYS A 49 -36.49 -12.34 0.29
C LYS A 49 -37.37 -11.22 -0.24
N SER A 50 -37.07 -9.97 0.11
CA SER A 50 -37.84 -8.78 -0.29
C SER A 50 -36.93 -7.83 -1.08
N PRO A 51 -37.38 -7.28 -2.24
CA PRO A 51 -36.57 -6.42 -3.08
C PRO A 51 -36.16 -5.14 -2.35
N SER A 52 -34.85 -4.99 -2.10
CA SER A 52 -34.22 -3.78 -1.54
C SER A 52 -33.11 -3.22 -2.44
N PHE A 53 -32.77 -3.92 -3.51
CA PHE A 53 -31.80 -3.47 -4.50
C PHE A 53 -32.45 -2.65 -5.57
N HIS A 54 -32.06 -1.40 -5.70
CA HIS A 54 -32.60 -0.40 -6.62
C HIS A 54 -31.56 -0.04 -7.68
N CYS A 55 -32.00 0.08 -8.92
CA CYS A 55 -31.18 0.45 -10.08
C CYS A 55 -31.91 1.50 -10.90
N GLU A 56 -31.25 2.60 -11.25
CA GLU A 56 -31.80 3.72 -12.01
C GLU A 56 -30.96 4.00 -13.25
N ASP A 57 -31.53 3.73 -14.44
CA ASP A 57 -30.80 3.89 -15.72
C ASP A 57 -30.40 5.36 -15.97
N LYS A 58 -31.25 6.32 -15.64
CA LYS A 58 -30.96 7.75 -15.83
C LYS A 58 -29.75 8.24 -15.06
N LYS A 59 -29.46 7.62 -13.91
CA LYS A 59 -28.32 7.96 -13.08
C LYS A 59 -27.12 7.04 -13.35
N GLY A 60 -27.32 5.93 -14.08
CA GLY A 60 -26.28 4.92 -14.29
C GLY A 60 -25.76 4.30 -13.00
N ARG A 61 -26.63 4.20 -11.97
CA ARG A 61 -26.23 3.74 -10.63
C ARG A 61 -27.21 2.76 -10.02
N TYR A 62 -26.68 1.91 -9.16
CA TYR A 62 -27.45 1.05 -8.26
C TYR A 62 -27.17 1.37 -6.79
N HIS A 63 -28.13 1.07 -5.94
CA HIS A 63 -28.01 1.15 -4.49
C HIS A 63 -28.88 0.07 -3.83
N CYS A 64 -28.34 -0.62 -2.84
CA CYS A 64 -29.09 -1.54 -2.00
C CYS A 64 -29.46 -0.90 -0.66
N PHE A 65 -30.72 -0.80 -0.34
CA PHE A 65 -31.19 -0.25 0.93
C PHE A 65 -31.04 -1.24 2.10
N GLY A 66 -30.75 -2.53 1.82
CA GLY A 66 -30.53 -3.55 2.84
C GLY A 66 -29.09 -3.60 3.33
N CYS A 67 -28.09 -3.62 2.41
CA CYS A 67 -26.67 -3.72 2.77
C CYS A 67 -25.82 -2.49 2.39
N SER A 68 -26.46 -1.41 1.89
CA SER A 68 -25.83 -0.13 1.50
C SER A 68 -24.80 -0.22 0.38
N VAL A 69 -24.65 -1.38 -0.29
CA VAL A 69 -23.79 -1.49 -1.48
C VAL A 69 -24.31 -0.58 -2.58
N SER A 70 -23.42 0.14 -3.24
CA SER A 70 -23.80 1.04 -4.34
C SER A 70 -22.65 1.17 -5.33
N GLY A 71 -22.97 1.47 -6.59
CA GLY A 71 -21.96 1.60 -7.64
C GLY A 71 -22.55 1.93 -9.01
N ASP A 72 -21.67 1.81 -10.00
CA ASP A 72 -21.98 1.91 -11.43
C ASP A 72 -21.81 0.56 -12.13
N HIS A 73 -21.86 0.54 -13.44
CA HIS A 73 -21.69 -0.64 -14.32
C HIS A 73 -20.41 -1.39 -14.00
N PHE A 74 -19.30 -0.67 -13.92
CA PHE A 74 -17.98 -1.28 -13.71
C PHE A 74 -17.87 -1.87 -12.32
N LYS A 75 -18.29 -1.12 -11.31
CA LYS A 75 -18.26 -1.57 -9.91
C LYS A 75 -19.13 -2.81 -9.70
N PHE A 76 -20.30 -2.89 -10.37
CA PHE A 76 -21.13 -4.07 -10.32
C PHE A 76 -20.41 -5.33 -10.81
N LEU A 77 -19.78 -5.25 -11.99
CA LEU A 77 -19.07 -6.38 -12.59
C LEU A 77 -17.81 -6.77 -11.80
N THR A 78 -17.07 -5.79 -11.26
CA THR A 78 -15.86 -6.08 -10.49
C THR A 78 -16.16 -6.67 -9.13
N GLU A 79 -17.23 -6.25 -8.46
CA GLU A 79 -17.58 -6.74 -7.12
C GLU A 79 -18.40 -8.03 -7.14
N LEU A 80 -19.30 -8.20 -8.10
CA LEU A 80 -20.15 -9.38 -8.16
C LEU A 80 -19.52 -10.52 -8.98
N ASP A 81 -19.04 -10.21 -10.19
CA ASP A 81 -18.47 -11.21 -11.10
C ASP A 81 -16.97 -11.45 -10.88
N GLY A 82 -16.32 -10.67 -10.00
CA GLY A 82 -14.89 -10.77 -9.73
C GLY A 82 -13.99 -10.36 -10.91
N MET A 83 -14.55 -9.67 -11.91
CA MET A 83 -13.81 -9.20 -13.07
C MET A 83 -12.78 -8.14 -12.69
N SER A 84 -11.63 -8.11 -13.36
CA SER A 84 -10.76 -6.96 -13.28
C SER A 84 -11.42 -5.74 -13.95
N PHE A 85 -11.02 -4.53 -13.54
CA PHE A 85 -11.58 -3.31 -14.15
C PHE A 85 -11.42 -3.26 -15.67
N PRO A 86 -10.28 -3.65 -16.29
CA PRO A 86 -10.15 -3.73 -17.73
C PRO A 86 -11.14 -4.69 -18.41
N GLU A 87 -11.37 -5.88 -17.82
CA GLU A 87 -12.34 -6.85 -18.35
C GLU A 87 -13.79 -6.31 -18.25
N ALA A 88 -14.11 -5.62 -17.17
CA ALA A 88 -15.41 -4.97 -17.01
C ALA A 88 -15.60 -3.84 -18.06
N VAL A 89 -14.55 -3.07 -18.34
CA VAL A 89 -14.57 -2.02 -19.37
C VAL A 89 -14.75 -2.62 -20.75
N GLU A 90 -14.01 -3.68 -21.10
CA GLU A 90 -14.13 -4.39 -22.39
C GLU A 90 -15.55 -4.92 -22.58
N LYS A 91 -16.12 -5.57 -21.57
CA LYS A 91 -17.49 -6.08 -21.61
C LYS A 91 -18.55 -5.00 -21.86
N ILE A 92 -18.42 -3.84 -21.17
CA ILE A 92 -19.35 -2.72 -21.36
C ILE A 92 -19.14 -2.08 -22.73
N ALA A 93 -17.89 -1.96 -23.22
CA ALA A 93 -17.58 -1.46 -24.55
C ALA A 93 -18.19 -2.34 -25.65
N ASP A 94 -18.09 -3.66 -25.53
CA ASP A 94 -18.74 -4.63 -26.42
C ASP A 94 -20.27 -4.46 -26.42
N MET A 95 -20.87 -4.35 -25.25
CA MET A 95 -22.32 -4.09 -25.12
C MET A 95 -22.74 -2.75 -25.71
N ALA A 96 -21.89 -1.73 -25.63
CA ALA A 96 -22.10 -0.39 -26.20
C ALA A 96 -21.88 -0.33 -27.70
N GLY A 97 -21.26 -1.35 -28.31
CA GLY A 97 -20.82 -1.33 -29.70
C GLY A 97 -19.73 -0.28 -29.97
N VAL A 98 -18.92 0.05 -28.95
CA VAL A 98 -17.84 1.03 -29.03
C VAL A 98 -16.51 0.28 -29.10
N PRO A 99 -15.67 0.51 -30.13
CA PRO A 99 -14.38 -0.13 -30.19
C PRO A 99 -13.48 0.32 -29.04
N MET A 100 -12.72 -0.61 -28.48
CA MET A 100 -11.72 -0.28 -27.43
C MET A 100 -10.72 0.75 -27.98
N PRO A 101 -10.29 1.71 -27.15
CA PRO A 101 -9.26 2.67 -27.54
C PRO A 101 -8.02 1.94 -28.06
N VAL A 102 -7.50 2.39 -29.20
CA VAL A 102 -6.25 1.84 -29.73
C VAL A 102 -5.16 2.06 -28.68
N ARG A 103 -4.53 0.99 -28.23
CA ARG A 103 -3.41 1.06 -27.30
C ARG A 103 -2.26 1.79 -27.97
N ASP A 104 -1.70 2.77 -27.28
CA ASP A 104 -0.45 3.38 -27.70
C ASP A 104 0.65 2.29 -27.67
N ALA A 105 1.25 2.00 -28.82
CA ALA A 105 2.33 1.01 -28.95
C ALA A 105 3.50 1.32 -27.97
N GLN A 106 3.69 2.59 -27.63
CA GLN A 106 4.69 3.03 -26.69
C GLN A 106 4.29 2.67 -25.23
N GLU A 107 3.01 2.76 -24.89
CA GLU A 107 2.49 2.37 -23.58
C GLU A 107 2.53 0.84 -23.38
N GLU A 108 2.20 0.06 -24.41
CA GLU A 108 2.37 -1.41 -24.42
C GLU A 108 3.83 -1.84 -24.25
N ARG A 109 4.74 -1.15 -24.92
CA ARG A 109 6.17 -1.41 -24.78
C ARG A 109 6.66 -1.13 -23.38
N ARG A 110 6.28 0.01 -22.79
CA ARG A 110 6.58 0.36 -21.38
C ARG A 110 5.99 -0.64 -20.39
N GLU A 111 4.75 -1.11 -20.61
CA GLU A 111 4.14 -2.14 -19.75
C GLU A 111 4.91 -3.47 -19.84
N LYS A 112 5.37 -3.87 -21.03
CA LYS A 112 6.20 -5.07 -21.22
C LYS A 112 7.58 -4.92 -20.58
N GLU A 113 8.22 -3.78 -20.75
CA GLU A 113 9.50 -3.45 -20.11
C GLU A 113 9.40 -3.51 -18.59
N ARG A 114 8.37 -2.86 -18.00
CA ARG A 114 8.10 -2.93 -16.57
C ARG A 114 7.79 -4.35 -16.07
N ALA A 115 7.08 -5.15 -16.84
CA ALA A 115 6.82 -6.55 -16.48
C ALA A 115 8.12 -7.35 -16.46
N SER A 116 9.02 -7.14 -17.42
CA SER A 116 10.37 -7.75 -17.45
C SER A 116 11.19 -7.34 -16.23
N LEU A 117 11.22 -6.04 -15.86
CA LEU A 117 11.95 -5.57 -14.70
C LEU A 117 11.40 -6.16 -13.38
N THR A 118 10.08 -6.32 -13.24
CA THR A 118 9.52 -6.98 -12.06
C THR A 118 9.85 -8.46 -11.97
N ASP A 119 10.05 -9.15 -13.11
CA ASP A 119 10.51 -10.53 -13.12
C ASP A 119 11.97 -10.64 -12.66
N VAL A 120 12.83 -9.68 -13.05
CA VAL A 120 14.21 -9.56 -12.52
C VAL A 120 14.21 -9.33 -11.02
N MET A 121 13.35 -8.44 -10.51
CA MET A 121 13.20 -8.19 -9.08
C MET A 121 12.73 -9.43 -8.30
N GLU A 122 11.88 -10.25 -8.91
CA GLU A 122 11.43 -11.52 -8.34
C GLU A 122 12.58 -12.54 -8.26
N MET A 123 13.41 -12.64 -9.33
CA MET A 123 14.62 -13.47 -9.32
C MET A 123 15.61 -13.02 -8.25
N ALA A 124 15.81 -11.71 -8.08
CA ALA A 124 16.63 -11.14 -7.01
C ALA A 124 16.08 -11.46 -5.62
N THR A 125 14.75 -11.40 -5.46
CA THR A 125 14.08 -11.76 -4.20
C THR A 125 14.36 -13.24 -3.85
N ALA A 126 14.16 -14.14 -4.81
CA ALA A 126 14.41 -15.56 -4.63
C ALA A 126 15.90 -15.83 -4.25
N PHE A 127 16.83 -15.14 -4.92
CA PHE A 127 18.24 -15.21 -4.57
C PHE A 127 18.51 -14.80 -3.12
N PHE A 128 18.02 -13.65 -2.68
CA PHE A 128 18.23 -13.19 -1.31
C PHE A 128 17.60 -14.11 -0.27
N GLN A 129 16.41 -14.66 -0.57
CA GLN A 129 15.77 -15.66 0.30
C GLN A 129 16.61 -16.94 0.42
N GLU A 130 17.14 -17.43 -0.70
CA GLU A 130 18.05 -18.60 -0.72
C GLU A 130 19.30 -18.33 0.11
N ARG A 131 19.96 -17.16 -0.06
CA ARG A 131 21.15 -16.78 0.71
C ARG A 131 20.87 -16.66 2.21
N LEU A 132 19.68 -16.18 2.59
CA LEU A 132 19.27 -16.16 4.00
C LEU A 132 19.23 -17.57 4.60
N GLN A 133 18.74 -18.56 3.85
CA GLN A 133 18.65 -19.94 4.34
C GLN A 133 19.99 -20.71 4.25
N GLY A 134 20.88 -20.27 3.37
CA GLY A 134 22.21 -20.85 3.19
C GLY A 134 23.17 -20.61 4.35
N PRO A 135 24.38 -21.23 4.30
CA PRO A 135 25.42 -21.05 5.34
C PRO A 135 25.80 -19.58 5.56
N GLU A 136 25.87 -18.79 4.51
CA GLU A 136 26.24 -17.36 4.51
C GLU A 136 25.27 -16.51 5.34
N GLY A 137 23.98 -16.91 5.38
CA GLY A 137 22.91 -16.22 6.10
C GLY A 137 22.87 -16.47 7.62
N ALA A 138 23.80 -17.23 8.19
CA ALA A 138 23.77 -17.61 9.61
C ALA A 138 23.69 -16.41 10.54
N LYS A 139 24.52 -15.37 10.29
CA LYS A 139 24.53 -14.11 11.06
C LYS A 139 23.20 -13.35 10.93
N ALA A 140 22.63 -13.30 9.71
CA ALA A 140 21.34 -12.65 9.45
C ALA A 140 20.19 -13.39 10.15
N ARG A 141 20.17 -14.72 10.09
CA ARG A 141 19.17 -15.52 10.83
C ARG A 141 19.27 -15.36 12.34
N ALA A 142 20.49 -15.31 12.89
CA ALA A 142 20.70 -15.04 14.31
C ALA A 142 20.12 -13.68 14.69
N TYR A 143 20.43 -12.63 13.93
CA TYR A 143 19.89 -11.31 14.14
C TYR A 143 18.33 -11.28 14.12
N LEU A 144 17.72 -11.89 13.09
CA LEU A 144 16.26 -11.91 12.97
C LEU A 144 15.59 -12.68 14.13
N ARG A 145 16.21 -13.76 14.59
CA ARG A 145 15.77 -14.50 15.78
C ARG A 145 15.88 -13.66 17.05
N ASP A 146 17.01 -12.98 17.24
CA ASP A 146 17.25 -12.13 18.41
C ASP A 146 16.28 -10.92 18.44
N ARG A 147 15.84 -10.46 17.24
CA ARG A 147 14.73 -9.50 17.08
C ARG A 147 13.35 -10.15 17.26
N GLY A 148 13.26 -11.43 17.57
CA GLY A 148 12.01 -12.13 17.87
C GLY A 148 11.13 -12.46 16.66
N LEU A 149 11.65 -12.35 15.43
CA LEU A 149 10.87 -12.65 14.23
C LEU A 149 10.79 -14.16 13.98
N THR A 150 9.57 -14.69 13.96
CA THR A 150 9.33 -16.10 13.68
C THR A 150 9.68 -16.49 12.24
N PRO A 151 10.02 -17.75 11.96
CA PRO A 151 10.26 -18.22 10.58
C PRO A 151 9.05 -17.96 9.66
N ALA A 152 7.83 -18.12 10.16
CA ALA A 152 6.60 -17.84 9.42
C ALA A 152 6.50 -16.36 9.02
N THR A 153 6.85 -15.43 9.92
CA THR A 153 6.90 -14.00 9.65
C THR A 153 7.98 -13.68 8.62
N GLN A 154 9.19 -14.23 8.79
CA GLN A 154 10.29 -14.03 7.86
C GLN A 154 9.90 -14.48 6.44
N GLN A 155 9.27 -15.64 6.31
CA GLN A 155 8.78 -16.16 5.03
C GLN A 155 7.64 -15.30 4.46
N SER A 156 6.68 -14.90 5.28
CA SER A 156 5.54 -14.07 4.90
C SER A 156 5.97 -12.70 4.35
N PHE A 157 7.01 -12.09 4.92
CA PHE A 157 7.61 -10.85 4.43
C PHE A 157 8.74 -11.08 3.41
N ARG A 158 9.01 -12.34 3.07
CA ARG A 158 10.01 -12.75 2.08
C ARG A 158 11.40 -12.20 2.37
N LEU A 159 11.76 -12.13 3.66
CA LEU A 159 13.04 -11.59 4.08
C LEU A 159 14.19 -12.37 3.46
N GLY A 160 15.27 -11.66 3.10
CA GLY A 160 16.43 -12.21 2.47
C GLY A 160 17.75 -11.75 3.08
N TYR A 161 18.83 -12.19 2.52
CA TYR A 161 20.17 -11.73 2.87
C TYR A 161 21.00 -11.45 1.62
N ALA A 162 21.59 -10.27 1.55
CA ALA A 162 22.59 -9.91 0.55
C ALA A 162 23.97 -10.29 1.11
N PRO A 163 24.68 -11.23 0.49
CA PRO A 163 26.02 -11.65 0.93
C PRO A 163 27.03 -10.49 0.93
N ASP A 164 28.11 -10.62 1.70
CA ASP A 164 29.23 -9.70 1.62
C ASP A 164 30.09 -9.99 0.38
N SER A 165 29.52 -9.71 -0.78
CA SER A 165 30.16 -9.89 -2.08
C SER A 165 29.86 -8.69 -2.98
N ARG A 166 30.78 -8.37 -3.86
CA ARG A 166 30.59 -7.28 -4.83
C ARG A 166 29.75 -7.69 -6.04
N ASN A 167 29.62 -8.98 -6.33
CA ASN A 167 29.08 -9.46 -7.59
C ASN A 167 28.13 -10.64 -7.48
N ALA A 168 27.85 -11.17 -6.29
CA ALA A 168 27.10 -12.42 -6.13
C ALA A 168 25.70 -12.38 -6.77
N LEU A 169 24.94 -11.29 -6.59
CA LEU A 169 23.65 -11.12 -7.22
C LEU A 169 23.78 -10.91 -8.72
N LYS A 170 24.68 -10.01 -9.13
CA LYS A 170 24.90 -9.69 -10.55
C LYS A 170 25.27 -10.96 -11.35
N GLU A 171 26.21 -11.76 -10.83
CA GLU A 171 26.63 -13.01 -11.47
C GLU A 171 25.50 -14.04 -11.54
N HIS A 172 24.71 -14.15 -10.46
CA HIS A 172 23.55 -15.04 -10.41
C HIS A 172 22.50 -14.67 -11.47
N LEU A 173 22.16 -13.38 -11.60
CA LEU A 173 21.20 -12.90 -12.60
C LEU A 173 21.74 -13.06 -14.03
N ALA A 174 23.01 -12.74 -14.25
CA ALA A 174 23.67 -12.92 -15.56
C ALA A 174 23.70 -14.41 -15.97
N ALA A 175 23.96 -15.32 -15.04
CA ALA A 175 23.93 -16.77 -15.29
C ALA A 175 22.51 -17.27 -15.66
N LYS A 176 21.46 -16.55 -15.24
CA LYS A 176 20.06 -16.81 -15.63
C LYS A 176 19.66 -16.12 -16.94
N GLY A 177 20.60 -15.46 -17.61
CA GLY A 177 20.35 -14.81 -18.89
C GLY A 177 19.74 -13.41 -18.80
N VAL A 178 19.69 -12.80 -17.61
CA VAL A 178 19.17 -11.44 -17.46
C VAL A 178 20.15 -10.45 -18.11
N PRO A 179 19.65 -9.57 -19.01
CA PRO A 179 20.49 -8.55 -19.64
C PRO A 179 21.09 -7.59 -18.59
N LYS A 180 22.34 -7.15 -18.83
CA LYS A 180 23.01 -6.17 -17.97
C LYS A 180 22.18 -4.89 -17.80
N ALA A 181 21.56 -4.41 -18.88
CA ALA A 181 20.74 -3.20 -18.86
C ALA A 181 19.54 -3.33 -17.92
N ASP A 182 18.89 -4.50 -17.85
CA ASP A 182 17.75 -4.74 -16.96
C ASP A 182 18.19 -4.82 -15.48
N ILE A 183 19.37 -5.41 -15.21
CA ILE A 183 19.96 -5.43 -13.86
C ILE A 183 20.25 -4.00 -13.37
N GLU A 184 20.80 -3.15 -14.26
CA GLU A 184 21.08 -1.74 -13.97
C GLU A 184 19.77 -0.94 -13.81
N ALA A 185 18.80 -1.13 -14.70
CA ALA A 185 17.49 -0.47 -14.64
C ALA A 185 16.69 -0.81 -13.37
N CYS A 186 16.88 -2.01 -12.81
CA CYS A 186 16.30 -2.41 -11.52
C CYS A 186 16.98 -1.77 -10.30
N GLY A 187 18.10 -1.05 -10.46
CA GLY A 187 18.86 -0.47 -9.35
C GLY A 187 19.50 -1.53 -8.42
N LEU A 188 19.77 -2.73 -8.95
CA LEU A 188 20.36 -3.85 -8.19
C LEU A 188 21.89 -3.74 -8.11
N VAL A 189 22.49 -2.93 -8.97
CA VAL A 189 23.93 -2.70 -9.03
C VAL A 189 24.23 -1.20 -9.05
N ARG A 190 25.36 -0.82 -8.49
CA ARG A 190 25.95 0.50 -8.71
C ARG A 190 26.68 0.51 -10.04
N HIS A 191 26.33 1.46 -10.89
CA HIS A 191 26.92 1.69 -12.22
C HIS A 191 26.99 3.18 -12.49
N GLY A 192 27.70 3.59 -13.53
CA GLY A 192 27.87 4.99 -13.94
C GLY A 192 29.26 5.23 -14.49
N ASP A 193 29.54 6.44 -14.98
CA ASP A 193 30.80 6.82 -15.62
C ASP A 193 31.99 6.74 -14.65
N ASP A 194 31.72 6.92 -13.35
CA ASP A 194 32.69 6.82 -12.25
C ASP A 194 32.91 5.38 -11.76
N VAL A 195 32.19 4.39 -12.32
CA VAL A 195 32.23 2.99 -11.90
C VAL A 195 32.66 2.09 -13.06
N PRO A 196 33.96 1.79 -13.21
CA PRO A 196 34.48 1.00 -14.34
C PRO A 196 33.81 -0.38 -14.49
N VAL A 197 33.48 -1.02 -13.38
CA VAL A 197 32.78 -2.31 -13.34
C VAL A 197 31.65 -2.22 -12.34
N SER A 198 30.41 -2.42 -12.81
CA SER A 198 29.23 -2.42 -11.94
C SER A 198 29.33 -3.50 -10.86
N TYR A 199 28.85 -3.20 -9.66
CA TYR A 199 28.85 -4.09 -8.51
C TYR A 199 27.54 -4.04 -7.74
N ASP A 200 27.25 -5.09 -6.96
CA ASP A 200 26.00 -5.23 -6.22
C ASP A 200 25.76 -4.05 -5.29
N TRP A 201 24.55 -3.48 -5.36
CA TRP A 201 24.14 -2.34 -4.55
C TRP A 201 24.08 -2.67 -3.07
N PHE A 202 23.56 -3.85 -2.73
CA PHE A 202 23.43 -4.34 -1.35
C PHE A 202 24.51 -5.36 -1.03
N ARG A 203 25.16 -5.21 0.13
CA ARG A 203 26.19 -6.13 0.64
C ARG A 203 26.12 -6.21 2.17
N ASP A 204 26.27 -7.42 2.73
CA ASP A 204 26.16 -7.74 4.15
C ASP A 204 24.93 -7.09 4.81
N ARG A 205 23.74 -7.32 4.18
CA ARG A 205 22.47 -6.71 4.63
C ARG A 205 21.34 -7.72 4.69
N ILE A 206 20.48 -7.57 5.69
CA ILE A 206 19.13 -8.16 5.67
C ILE A 206 18.31 -7.41 4.64
N MET A 207 17.62 -8.15 3.78
CA MET A 207 16.85 -7.60 2.66
C MET A 207 15.35 -7.63 2.94
N PHE A 208 14.73 -6.50 2.71
CA PHE A 208 13.28 -6.28 2.83
C PHE A 208 12.73 -6.01 1.43
N PRO A 209 12.09 -6.99 0.78
CA PRO A 209 11.44 -6.75 -0.50
C PRO A 209 10.31 -5.73 -0.35
N ILE A 210 10.26 -4.76 -1.26
CA ILE A 210 9.26 -3.68 -1.27
C ILE A 210 8.31 -3.95 -2.42
N PRO A 211 7.05 -4.37 -2.14
CA PRO A 211 6.06 -4.60 -3.17
C PRO A 211 5.34 -3.31 -3.58
N ASP A 212 4.85 -3.27 -4.81
CA ASP A 212 3.88 -2.28 -5.28
C ASP A 212 2.49 -2.54 -4.70
N SER A 213 1.50 -1.75 -5.11
CA SER A 213 0.10 -1.89 -4.67
C SER A 213 -0.58 -3.20 -5.14
N ARG A 214 0.04 -3.95 -6.06
CA ARG A 214 -0.43 -5.25 -6.58
C ARG A 214 0.34 -6.43 -5.98
N GLY A 215 1.35 -6.16 -5.13
CA GLY A 215 2.20 -7.16 -4.51
C GLY A 215 3.41 -7.59 -5.33
N LYS A 216 3.70 -6.97 -6.48
CA LYS A 216 4.91 -7.21 -7.26
C LYS A 216 6.10 -6.49 -6.63
N ILE A 217 7.24 -7.16 -6.50
CA ILE A 217 8.43 -6.54 -5.93
C ILE A 217 9.01 -5.53 -6.92
N ILE A 218 9.25 -4.32 -6.44
CA ILE A 218 9.74 -3.17 -7.23
C ILE A 218 11.04 -2.57 -6.67
N ALA A 219 11.40 -2.87 -5.43
CA ALA A 219 12.59 -2.37 -4.78
C ALA A 219 12.97 -3.25 -3.58
N PHE A 220 14.08 -2.90 -2.94
CA PHE A 220 14.50 -3.47 -1.67
C PHE A 220 14.92 -2.40 -0.68
N GLY A 221 14.64 -2.65 0.60
CA GLY A 221 15.35 -2.06 1.73
C GLY A 221 16.43 -3.01 2.21
N GLY A 222 17.53 -2.47 2.70
CA GLY A 222 18.65 -3.28 3.22
C GLY A 222 19.14 -2.78 4.57
N ARG A 223 19.12 -3.63 5.64
CA ARG A 223 19.67 -3.30 6.95
C ARG A 223 21.04 -3.93 7.12
N ALA A 224 22.04 -3.12 7.38
CA ALA A 224 23.40 -3.58 7.62
C ALA A 224 23.50 -4.47 8.86
N LEU A 225 24.31 -5.53 8.78
CA LEU A 225 24.66 -6.39 9.91
C LEU A 225 25.92 -5.91 10.63
N ALA A 226 26.79 -5.19 9.95
CA ALA A 226 27.97 -4.58 10.54
C ALA A 226 27.58 -3.36 11.39
N ALA A 227 28.13 -3.26 12.59
CA ALA A 227 27.84 -2.15 13.51
C ALA A 227 28.46 -0.81 13.05
N ASP A 228 29.54 -0.87 12.31
CA ASP A 228 30.30 0.24 11.76
C ASP A 228 29.90 0.64 10.33
N ALA A 229 28.81 0.08 9.82
CA ALA A 229 28.31 0.42 8.50
C ALA A 229 27.94 1.92 8.39
N LEU A 230 28.38 2.58 7.33
CA LEU A 230 28.11 4.01 7.04
C LEU A 230 26.62 4.36 7.10
N ALA A 231 25.76 3.42 6.72
CA ALA A 231 24.31 3.57 6.81
C ALA A 231 23.69 2.29 7.35
N LYS A 232 23.00 2.40 8.49
CA LYS A 232 22.26 1.29 9.11
C LYS A 232 21.20 0.74 8.15
N TYR A 233 20.43 1.63 7.51
CA TYR A 233 19.44 1.29 6.48
C TYR A 233 19.79 1.95 5.16
N MET A 234 19.54 1.24 4.06
CA MET A 234 19.72 1.71 2.70
C MET A 234 18.61 1.14 1.82
N ASN A 235 18.06 1.95 0.93
CA ASN A 235 17.04 1.52 -0.03
C ASN A 235 17.62 1.43 -1.44
N SER A 236 16.91 0.74 -2.35
CA SER A 236 17.15 0.85 -3.78
C SER A 236 17.18 2.33 -4.19
N PRO A 237 17.97 2.69 -5.19
CA PRO A 237 17.86 4.00 -5.83
C PRO A 237 16.49 4.12 -6.52
N ASP A 238 16.09 5.36 -6.83
CA ASP A 238 14.91 5.58 -7.68
C ASP A 238 15.15 4.98 -9.07
N THR A 239 14.13 4.30 -9.60
CA THR A 239 14.15 3.62 -10.90
C THR A 239 12.84 3.86 -11.64
N GLU A 240 12.72 3.34 -12.86
CA GLU A 240 11.47 3.45 -13.62
C GLU A 240 10.27 2.76 -12.91
N ILE A 241 10.54 1.71 -12.13
CA ILE A 241 9.51 0.95 -11.41
C ILE A 241 9.38 1.37 -9.94
N PHE A 242 10.29 2.18 -9.40
CA PHE A 242 10.31 2.54 -7.98
C PHE A 242 10.70 4.00 -7.74
N HIS A 243 9.86 4.72 -7.01
CA HIS A 243 10.12 6.05 -6.47
C HIS A 243 9.77 6.04 -4.97
N LYS A 244 10.79 6.13 -4.11
CA LYS A 244 10.63 5.97 -2.66
C LYS A 244 9.59 6.89 -2.02
N GLY A 245 9.42 8.11 -2.54
CA GLY A 245 8.42 9.07 -2.05
C GLY A 245 6.97 8.75 -2.44
N ASN A 246 6.75 7.75 -3.30
CA ASN A 246 5.44 7.37 -3.81
C ASN A 246 4.98 5.98 -3.35
N VAL A 247 5.73 5.36 -2.45
CA VAL A 247 5.48 3.98 -2.00
C VAL A 247 5.51 3.94 -0.47
N LEU A 248 4.63 3.14 0.11
CA LEU A 248 4.64 2.76 1.52
C LEU A 248 4.95 1.28 1.63
N TYR A 249 5.87 0.91 2.52
CA TYR A 249 6.14 -0.49 2.84
C TYR A 249 4.89 -1.17 3.40
N ASN A 250 4.65 -2.40 3.00
CA ASN A 250 3.48 -3.22 3.40
C ASN A 250 2.11 -2.70 2.92
N PHE A 251 2.05 -1.74 2.00
CA PHE A 251 0.81 -1.11 1.54
C PHE A 251 -0.24 -2.11 1.02
N ALA A 252 0.16 -3.06 0.19
CA ALA A 252 -0.77 -4.03 -0.42
C ALA A 252 -1.46 -4.91 0.63
N ARG A 253 -0.70 -5.41 1.63
CA ARG A 253 -1.23 -6.23 2.73
C ARG A 253 -2.11 -5.43 3.67
N ALA A 254 -1.67 -4.23 4.05
CA ALA A 254 -2.45 -3.35 4.92
C ALA A 254 -3.80 -2.97 4.27
N ARG A 255 -3.80 -2.67 2.96
CA ARG A 255 -5.03 -2.42 2.21
C ARG A 255 -5.95 -3.65 2.19
N GLN A 256 -5.41 -4.85 2.00
CA GLN A 256 -6.18 -6.08 2.03
C GLN A 256 -6.79 -6.35 3.41
N ALA A 257 -6.06 -6.07 4.48
CA ALA A 257 -6.55 -6.20 5.86
C ALA A 257 -7.71 -5.24 6.13
N LEU A 258 -7.62 -3.99 5.68
CA LEU A 258 -8.68 -2.99 5.81
C LEU A 258 -9.89 -3.29 4.93
N GLY A 259 -9.71 -3.88 3.73
CA GLY A 259 -10.80 -4.23 2.81
C GLY A 259 -11.74 -5.32 3.32
N LYS A 260 -11.33 -6.14 4.30
CA LYS A 260 -12.14 -7.22 4.90
C LYS A 260 -13.19 -6.73 5.93
N GLY A 261 -13.73 -5.54 5.76
CA GLY A 261 -14.76 -4.97 6.66
C GLY A 261 -14.19 -4.29 7.91
N ALA A 262 -12.90 -4.14 8.03
CA ALA A 262 -12.25 -3.46 9.16
C ALA A 262 -12.61 -1.96 9.21
N LEU A 263 -12.68 -1.28 8.06
CA LEU A 263 -13.10 0.13 7.99
C LEU A 263 -14.51 0.36 8.52
N ALA A 264 -15.46 -0.54 8.22
CA ALA A 264 -16.83 -0.47 8.73
C ALA A 264 -16.90 -0.64 10.26
N LYS A 265 -15.85 -1.20 10.89
CA LYS A 265 -15.72 -1.39 12.34
C LYS A 265 -14.81 -0.34 13.00
N GLY A 266 -14.53 0.78 12.31
CA GLY A 266 -13.67 1.84 12.82
C GLY A 266 -12.16 1.54 12.68
N GLY A 267 -11.78 0.52 11.91
CA GLY A 267 -10.37 0.24 11.62
C GLY A 267 -9.75 1.33 10.74
N THR A 268 -8.49 1.68 11.02
CA THR A 268 -7.74 2.66 10.24
C THR A 268 -6.36 2.11 9.89
N VAL A 269 -5.65 2.78 8.98
CA VAL A 269 -4.25 2.48 8.67
C VAL A 269 -3.34 3.15 9.70
N ILE A 270 -2.28 2.44 10.08
CA ILE A 270 -1.26 2.91 11.02
C ILE A 270 0.04 3.09 10.25
N ALA A 271 0.62 4.27 10.26
CA ALA A 271 1.94 4.54 9.69
C ALA A 271 2.98 4.62 10.81
N VAL A 272 4.02 3.79 10.75
CA VAL A 272 5.17 3.75 11.66
C VAL A 272 6.45 4.13 10.91
N GLU A 273 7.62 4.22 11.59
CA GLU A 273 8.82 4.77 10.95
C GLU A 273 9.63 3.75 10.14
N GLY A 274 9.66 2.47 10.54
CA GLY A 274 10.62 1.51 10.01
C GLY A 274 10.07 0.17 9.53
N TYR A 275 10.90 -0.56 8.78
CA TYR A 275 10.58 -1.90 8.30
C TYR A 275 10.35 -2.90 9.43
N MET A 276 11.22 -2.84 10.45
CA MET A 276 11.17 -3.77 11.58
C MET A 276 9.90 -3.57 12.39
N ASP A 277 9.48 -2.31 12.59
CA ASP A 277 8.26 -1.97 13.31
C ASP A 277 7.03 -2.54 12.61
N VAL A 278 6.96 -2.37 11.27
CA VAL A 278 5.88 -2.96 10.47
C VAL A 278 5.83 -4.47 10.63
N ILE A 279 6.99 -5.15 10.56
CA ILE A 279 7.04 -6.61 10.59
C ILE A 279 6.70 -7.12 12.00
N ALA A 280 7.22 -6.48 13.06
CA ALA A 280 6.93 -6.83 14.44
C ALA A 280 5.46 -6.62 14.79
N LEU A 281 4.89 -5.49 14.39
CA LEU A 281 3.47 -5.19 14.59
C LEU A 281 2.57 -6.15 13.79
N ALA A 282 2.92 -6.46 12.54
CA ALA A 282 2.17 -7.45 11.76
C ALA A 282 2.21 -8.84 12.41
N GLN A 283 3.35 -9.25 12.96
CA GLN A 283 3.47 -10.49 13.74
C GLN A 283 2.61 -10.46 15.01
N ALA A 284 2.44 -9.30 15.63
CA ALA A 284 1.60 -9.10 16.79
C ALA A 284 0.09 -8.96 16.47
N GLY A 285 -0.29 -9.09 15.18
CA GLY A 285 -1.69 -9.06 14.74
C GLY A 285 -2.19 -7.71 14.21
N PHE A 286 -1.31 -6.72 14.03
CA PHE A 286 -1.64 -5.43 13.41
C PHE A 286 -1.29 -5.47 11.91
N GLU A 287 -2.16 -6.07 11.10
CA GLU A 287 -1.90 -6.22 9.65
C GLU A 287 -2.05 -4.93 8.84
N ASN A 288 -2.71 -3.91 9.40
CA ASN A 288 -3.01 -2.61 8.81
C ASN A 288 -1.89 -1.56 8.99
N VAL A 289 -0.66 -2.00 9.23
CA VAL A 289 0.51 -1.14 9.45
C VAL A 289 1.34 -0.98 8.19
N VAL A 290 1.81 0.25 7.95
CA VAL A 290 2.69 0.62 6.84
C VAL A 290 3.84 1.51 7.33
N ALA A 291 4.88 1.69 6.51
CA ALA A 291 5.95 2.65 6.82
C ALA A 291 6.42 3.41 5.56
N PRO A 292 6.88 4.67 5.70
CA PRO A 292 7.69 5.36 4.72
C PRO A 292 9.03 4.62 4.50
N LEU A 293 9.71 4.94 3.41
CA LEU A 293 10.92 4.22 3.01
C LEU A 293 12.20 4.99 3.41
N GLY A 294 12.51 5.05 4.71
CA GLY A 294 13.75 5.62 5.23
C GLY A 294 13.90 7.14 5.07
N THR A 295 12.79 7.84 4.88
CA THR A 295 12.70 9.31 4.81
C THR A 295 11.48 9.78 5.61
N ALA A 296 11.40 11.08 5.93
CA ALA A 296 10.18 11.65 6.44
C ALA A 296 9.00 11.34 5.49
N LEU A 297 7.81 11.23 6.04
CA LEU A 297 6.56 11.06 5.28
C LEU A 297 6.46 12.15 4.20
N THR A 298 6.08 11.79 2.98
CA THR A 298 5.87 12.72 1.87
C THR A 298 4.38 12.99 1.65
N GLU A 299 4.06 14.09 0.94
CA GLU A 299 2.68 14.41 0.55
C GLU A 299 2.02 13.27 -0.25
N ASN A 300 2.75 12.68 -1.19
CA ASN A 300 2.25 11.54 -1.97
C ASN A 300 1.98 10.30 -1.11
N GLN A 301 2.80 10.04 -0.09
CA GLN A 301 2.58 8.95 0.86
C GLN A 301 1.38 9.25 1.78
N LEU A 302 1.20 10.50 2.20
CA LEU A 302 0.03 10.92 2.95
C LEU A 302 -1.27 10.75 2.13
N GLU A 303 -1.24 11.10 0.84
CA GLU A 303 -2.34 10.81 -0.08
C GLU A 303 -2.65 9.30 -0.20
N LEU A 304 -1.63 8.45 -0.19
CA LEU A 304 -1.82 7.00 -0.18
C LEU A 304 -2.51 6.54 1.12
N LEU A 305 -2.15 7.10 2.27
CA LEU A 305 -2.81 6.81 3.55
C LEU A 305 -4.29 7.22 3.52
N TRP A 306 -4.61 8.40 2.99
CA TRP A 306 -5.99 8.86 2.87
C TRP A 306 -6.85 8.05 1.89
N ARG A 307 -6.23 7.38 0.90
CA ARG A 307 -6.95 6.40 0.06
C ARG A 307 -7.32 5.13 0.80
N MET A 308 -6.67 4.86 1.93
CA MET A 308 -6.93 3.69 2.78
C MET A 308 -7.90 4.00 3.92
N ALA A 309 -7.81 5.19 4.52
CA ALA A 309 -8.65 5.61 5.65
C ALA A 309 -8.78 7.14 5.69
N GLY A 310 -9.93 7.65 6.10
CA GLY A 310 -10.16 9.10 6.24
C GLY A 310 -9.33 9.73 7.37
N GLU A 311 -9.02 8.96 8.42
CA GLU A 311 -8.20 9.39 9.56
C GLU A 311 -7.09 8.34 9.85
N PRO A 312 -6.00 8.28 9.07
CA PRO A 312 -4.86 7.45 9.38
C PRO A 312 -4.21 7.86 10.69
N VAL A 313 -3.66 6.89 11.44
CA VAL A 313 -2.87 7.13 12.63
C VAL A 313 -1.40 7.14 12.26
N LEU A 314 -0.72 8.25 12.53
CA LEU A 314 0.73 8.40 12.38
C LEU A 314 1.36 8.13 13.74
N CYS A 315 2.11 7.03 13.85
CA CYS A 315 2.74 6.58 15.08
C CYS A 315 4.25 6.85 15.02
N PHE A 316 4.75 7.58 16.00
CA PHE A 316 6.14 8.03 16.07
C PHE A 316 6.84 7.49 17.31
N ASP A 317 8.14 7.29 17.19
CA ASP A 317 8.99 6.84 18.29
C ASP A 317 8.94 7.81 19.49
N GLY A 318 9.10 7.28 20.69
CA GLY A 318 9.04 8.04 21.94
C GLY A 318 10.30 8.83 22.26
N ASP A 319 10.91 9.45 21.25
CA ASP A 319 12.11 10.27 21.38
C ASP A 319 11.96 11.66 20.75
N GLN A 320 12.98 12.51 20.90
CA GLN A 320 12.98 13.86 20.34
C GLN A 320 12.96 13.87 18.80
N ALA A 321 13.47 12.83 18.15
CA ALA A 321 13.46 12.73 16.69
C ALA A 321 12.05 12.38 16.17
N GLY A 322 11.37 11.43 16.84
CA GLY A 322 9.98 11.08 16.57
C GLY A 322 9.03 12.25 16.80
N LEU A 323 9.21 13.01 17.91
CA LEU A 323 8.40 14.22 18.15
C LEU A 323 8.58 15.28 17.04
N LYS A 324 9.82 15.51 16.59
CA LYS A 324 10.10 16.43 15.47
C LYS A 324 9.51 15.90 14.16
N ALA A 325 9.50 14.58 13.96
CA ALA A 325 8.87 13.96 12.79
C ALA A 325 7.34 14.13 12.83
N ALA A 326 6.71 13.97 14.00
CA ALA A 326 5.30 14.24 14.21
C ALA A 326 4.92 15.69 13.86
N TRP A 327 5.71 16.67 14.31
CA TRP A 327 5.48 18.09 13.98
C TRP A 327 5.59 18.34 12.47
N ARG A 328 6.62 17.83 11.79
CA ARG A 328 6.76 17.96 10.33
C ARG A 328 5.57 17.32 9.59
N ALA A 329 5.11 16.16 10.05
CA ALA A 329 3.94 15.50 9.47
C ALA A 329 2.66 16.33 9.70
N ALA A 330 2.51 16.95 10.86
CA ALA A 330 1.39 17.87 11.16
C ALA A 330 1.38 19.09 10.23
N ASP A 331 2.53 19.75 10.07
CA ASP A 331 2.66 20.92 9.17
C ASP A 331 2.36 20.56 7.71
N MET A 332 2.80 19.38 7.25
CA MET A 332 2.52 18.88 5.91
C MET A 332 1.04 18.51 5.72
N ALA A 333 0.41 17.93 6.74
CA ALA A 333 -1.00 17.50 6.65
C ALA A 333 -1.98 18.68 6.72
N LEU A 334 -1.66 19.72 7.49
CA LEU A 334 -2.55 20.84 7.80
C LEU A 334 -3.19 21.50 6.55
N PRO A 335 -2.45 21.86 5.50
CA PRO A 335 -3.03 22.50 4.31
C PRO A 335 -3.93 21.56 3.48
N ALA A 336 -3.85 20.26 3.69
CA ALA A 336 -4.58 19.23 2.92
C ALA A 336 -5.76 18.60 3.68
N VAL A 337 -5.99 19.01 4.95
CA VAL A 337 -7.13 18.57 5.76
C VAL A 337 -8.43 19.14 5.20
N GLN A 338 -9.46 18.29 5.16
CA GLN A 338 -10.80 18.67 4.71
C GLN A 338 -11.86 17.75 5.35
N ALA A 339 -13.15 18.04 5.13
CA ALA A 339 -14.20 17.18 5.63
C ALA A 339 -14.02 15.71 5.19
N GLY A 340 -13.96 14.80 6.15
CA GLY A 340 -13.70 13.37 5.94
C GLY A 340 -12.22 12.99 5.73
N ARG A 341 -11.29 13.95 5.85
CA ARG A 341 -9.83 13.72 5.76
C ARG A 341 -9.11 14.47 6.87
N SER A 342 -8.52 13.73 7.79
CA SER A 342 -7.67 14.25 8.86
C SER A 342 -6.54 13.25 9.15
N VAL A 343 -5.78 13.48 10.20
CA VAL A 343 -4.76 12.54 10.71
C VAL A 343 -4.81 12.54 12.23
N ARG A 344 -4.44 11.41 12.82
CA ARG A 344 -4.23 11.29 14.26
C ARG A 344 -2.79 10.94 14.54
N PHE A 345 -2.30 11.32 15.71
CA PHE A 345 -0.92 11.15 16.15
C PHE A 345 -0.86 10.28 17.38
N ALA A 346 -0.16 9.16 17.29
CA ALA A 346 0.20 8.31 18.41
C ALA A 346 1.68 8.51 18.74
N LEU A 347 1.99 8.90 19.95
CA LEU A 347 3.36 9.03 20.43
C LEU A 347 3.65 7.89 21.41
N LEU A 348 4.71 7.16 21.17
CA LEU A 348 5.13 6.04 21.99
C LEU A 348 5.71 6.53 23.33
N PRO A 349 5.72 5.70 24.37
CA PRO A 349 6.41 5.99 25.62
C PRO A 349 7.89 6.32 25.38
N GLU A 350 8.46 7.15 26.27
CA GLU A 350 9.85 7.62 26.15
C GLU A 350 10.84 6.48 25.95
N GLY A 351 11.67 6.61 24.90
CA GLY A 351 12.72 5.66 24.58
C GLY A 351 12.27 4.34 23.95
N LYS A 352 10.98 4.18 23.63
CA LYS A 352 10.47 2.96 22.96
C LYS A 352 10.13 3.21 21.51
N ASP A 353 10.44 2.22 20.66
CA ASP A 353 9.90 2.06 19.33
C ASP A 353 8.74 1.02 19.35
N PRO A 354 7.95 0.86 18.26
CA PRO A 354 6.83 -0.09 18.22
C PRO A 354 7.25 -1.54 18.45
N ASP A 355 8.42 -1.97 17.92
CA ASP A 355 8.98 -3.30 18.08
C ASP A 355 9.32 -3.57 19.55
N ASP A 356 10.01 -2.63 20.20
CA ASP A 356 10.38 -2.73 21.62
C ASP A 356 9.15 -2.73 22.54
N LEU A 357 8.15 -1.89 22.26
CA LEU A 357 6.91 -1.84 23.05
C LEU A 357 6.16 -3.18 23.01
N VAL A 358 5.94 -3.73 21.81
CA VAL A 358 5.19 -4.98 21.67
C VAL A 358 5.94 -6.16 22.26
N LYS A 359 7.27 -6.19 22.18
CA LYS A 359 8.09 -7.24 22.77
C LYS A 359 8.07 -7.21 24.30
N ALA A 360 8.20 -6.02 24.88
CA ALA A 360 8.27 -5.88 26.32
C ALA A 360 6.91 -6.02 27.02
N ASP A 361 5.88 -5.37 26.45
CA ASP A 361 4.61 -5.14 27.14
C ASP A 361 3.42 -5.79 26.40
N GLY A 362 3.67 -6.42 25.25
CA GLY A 362 2.67 -7.14 24.46
C GLY A 362 1.78 -6.26 23.56
N PRO A 363 0.91 -6.89 22.77
CA PRO A 363 0.07 -6.16 21.80
C PRO A 363 -0.93 -5.19 22.44
N ASP A 364 -1.37 -5.46 23.67
CA ASP A 364 -2.36 -4.61 24.37
C ASP A 364 -1.78 -3.25 24.73
N ALA A 365 -0.48 -3.16 25.04
CA ALA A 365 0.20 -1.90 25.25
C ALA A 365 0.17 -1.01 23.99
N PHE A 366 0.39 -1.58 22.84
CA PHE A 366 0.30 -0.84 21.57
C PHE A 366 -1.15 -0.44 21.23
N ARG A 367 -2.15 -1.28 21.56
CA ARG A 367 -3.57 -0.90 21.44
C ARG A 367 -3.92 0.29 22.34
N ALA A 368 -3.39 0.35 23.55
CA ALA A 368 -3.59 1.49 24.44
C ALA A 368 -3.01 2.78 23.85
N VAL A 369 -1.79 2.74 23.29
CA VAL A 369 -1.17 3.89 22.60
C VAL A 369 -2.03 4.36 21.42
N LEU A 370 -2.56 3.45 20.62
CA LEU A 370 -3.45 3.80 19.50
C LEU A 370 -4.78 4.41 19.98
N ALA A 371 -5.32 3.96 21.10
CA ALA A 371 -6.55 4.50 21.68
C ALA A 371 -6.36 5.95 22.17
N GLU A 372 -5.16 6.29 22.64
CA GLU A 372 -4.77 7.63 23.09
C GLU A 372 -4.30 8.55 21.93
N ALA A 373 -4.34 8.07 20.67
CA ALA A 373 -3.92 8.87 19.52
C ALA A 373 -4.71 10.19 19.45
N ARG A 374 -3.97 11.30 19.32
CA ARG A 374 -4.49 12.66 19.37
C ARG A 374 -4.85 13.18 17.98
N PRO A 375 -5.94 13.93 17.82
CA PRO A 375 -6.24 14.66 16.59
C PRO A 375 -5.13 15.67 16.23
N LEU A 376 -5.04 16.03 14.96
CA LEU A 376 -4.09 17.04 14.46
C LEU A 376 -4.22 18.37 15.24
N ALA A 377 -5.43 18.82 15.51
CA ALA A 377 -5.67 20.08 16.23
C ALA A 377 -5.06 20.05 17.64
N ASP A 378 -5.17 18.94 18.36
CA ASP A 378 -4.63 18.81 19.72
C ASP A 378 -3.10 18.80 19.70
N LEU A 379 -2.48 18.14 18.73
CA LEU A 379 -1.02 18.15 18.58
C LEU A 379 -0.49 19.56 18.30
N LEU A 380 -1.14 20.28 17.38
CA LEU A 380 -0.78 21.66 17.05
C LEU A 380 -0.99 22.57 18.27
N TRP A 381 -2.11 22.44 18.98
CA TRP A 381 -2.38 23.21 20.19
C TRP A 381 -1.29 23.02 21.25
N VAL A 382 -0.94 21.76 21.55
CA VAL A 382 0.14 21.46 22.50
C VAL A 382 1.47 22.07 22.07
N ARG A 383 1.81 21.99 20.77
CA ARG A 383 3.05 22.59 20.24
C ARG A 383 3.08 24.10 20.40
N GLU A 384 2.02 24.79 19.98
CA GLU A 384 1.96 26.25 20.01
C GLU A 384 1.86 26.82 21.43
N THR A 385 1.30 26.03 22.37
CA THR A 385 1.17 26.46 23.76
C THR A 385 2.33 26.00 24.67
N ALA A 386 3.22 25.15 24.20
CA ALA A 386 4.33 24.53 24.96
C ALA A 386 5.45 25.50 25.37
N GLY A 387 5.24 26.62 25.86
CA GLY A 387 6.26 27.59 26.30
C GLY A 387 5.69 28.99 26.41
N GLY A 388 4.40 29.13 26.16
CA GLY A 388 3.69 30.39 26.32
C GLY A 388 3.29 30.60 27.79
N ILE A 389 3.46 31.83 28.28
CA ILE A 389 2.80 32.30 29.51
C ILE A 389 1.47 32.90 29.02
N PHE A 390 0.38 32.13 29.18
CA PHE A 390 -0.96 32.56 28.79
C PHE A 390 -1.70 33.14 30.00
N ASP A 391 -1.14 34.17 30.61
CA ASP A 391 -1.66 34.85 31.77
C ASP A 391 -2.61 36.02 31.47
N THR A 392 -2.69 36.40 30.16
CA THR A 392 -3.65 37.38 29.70
C THR A 392 -4.30 36.94 28.37
N PRO A 393 -5.50 37.48 28.00
CA PRO A 393 -6.17 37.13 26.74
C PRO A 393 -5.37 37.48 25.46
N GLU A 394 -4.38 38.34 25.56
CA GLU A 394 -3.55 38.84 24.45
C GLU A 394 -2.27 38.03 24.24
N ARG A 395 -2.00 37.03 25.10
CA ARG A 395 -0.80 36.17 25.06
C ARG A 395 -1.10 34.72 24.78
#